data_7489a7325d94e9c2f1688722e3de2791
#
_entry.id   7489a7325d94e9c2f1688722e3de2791
#
_cell.length_a   1.000
_cell.length_b   1.000
_cell.length_c   1.000
_cell.angle_alpha   90.00
_cell.angle_beta   90.00
_cell.angle_gamma   90.00
#
_symmetry.space_group_name_H-M   'P 1'
#
loop_
_entity.id
_entity.type
_entity.pdbx_description
1 polymer ?
#
loop_
_entity_poly.entity_id
_entity_poly.type
_entity_poly.pdbx_seq_one_letter_code
_entity_poly.pdbx_strand_id
1 'polypeptide(L)'
;MIINQWVPAAHRGDAIGDSARRVRDMLRRQGHESDIYALTIDDDLRSEIRPFADPGATRGDVTIFHFALPSPMTEAFRRLVGGGRVLQYHNITPAAFFAEYA
;
A
#
# COMPACT_ATOMS: atom_id res chain seq x y z
N MET A 1 15.83 -8.66 -3.23
CA MET A 1 15.12 -8.43 -1.96
C MET A 1 13.62 -8.56 -2.18
N ILE A 2 12.89 -8.85 -1.14
CA ILE A 2 11.43 -8.81 -1.15
C ILE A 2 11.00 -7.44 -0.62
N ILE A 3 10.40 -6.63 -1.47
CA ILE A 3 9.95 -5.28 -1.12
C ILE A 3 8.45 -5.22 -1.35
N ASN A 4 7.69 -5.25 -0.28
CA ASN A 4 6.24 -5.28 -0.33
C ASN A 4 5.64 -3.91 -0.02
N GLN A 5 4.45 -3.67 -0.52
CA GLN A 5 3.73 -2.43 -0.28
C GLN A 5 2.38 -2.73 0.35
N TRP A 6 2.00 -1.91 1.30
CA TRP A 6 0.68 -1.95 1.94
C TRP A 6 -0.11 -0.72 1.51
N VAL A 7 -1.31 -0.96 0.99
CA VAL A 7 -2.27 0.10 0.68
C VAL A 7 -3.59 -0.23 1.36
N PRO A 8 -4.27 0.72 2.02
CA PRO A 8 -5.55 0.41 2.69
C PRO A 8 -6.63 -0.09 1.73
N ALA A 9 -6.66 0.46 0.53
CA ALA A 9 -7.65 0.10 -0.48
C ALA A 9 -7.03 0.07 -1.87
N ALA A 10 -7.42 -0.91 -2.66
CA ALA A 10 -7.00 -1.03 -4.05
C ALA A 10 -8.25 -0.99 -4.93
N HIS A 11 -8.56 0.19 -5.42
CA HIS A 11 -9.69 0.45 -6.31
C HIS A 11 -9.20 1.07 -7.60
N ARG A 12 -9.90 0.78 -8.71
CA ARG A 12 -9.57 1.41 -9.98
C ARG A 12 -9.77 2.92 -9.88
N GLY A 13 -8.81 3.68 -10.47
CA GLY A 13 -8.84 5.13 -10.42
C GLY A 13 -8.35 5.73 -9.11
N ASP A 14 -7.95 4.91 -8.15
CA ASP A 14 -7.33 5.39 -6.92
C ASP A 14 -5.87 5.74 -7.18
N ALA A 15 -5.52 7.00 -6.97
CA ALA A 15 -4.17 7.50 -7.23
C ALA A 15 -3.10 6.77 -6.39
N ILE A 16 -3.41 6.42 -5.14
CA ILE A 16 -2.48 5.69 -4.27
C ILE A 16 -2.25 4.28 -4.83
N GLY A 17 -3.31 3.58 -5.20
CA GLY A 17 -3.22 2.25 -5.79
C GLY A 17 -2.44 2.25 -7.10
N ASP A 18 -2.69 3.24 -7.97
CA ASP A 18 -1.97 3.38 -9.23
C ASP A 18 -0.48 3.67 -9.00
N SER A 19 -0.16 4.51 -8.03
CA SER A 19 1.23 4.80 -7.66
C SER A 19 1.93 3.54 -7.13
N ALA A 20 1.28 2.77 -6.27
CA ALA A 20 1.83 1.53 -5.74
C ALA A 20 2.11 0.51 -6.85
N ARG A 21 1.22 0.40 -7.84
CA ARG A 21 1.42 -0.51 -8.98
C ARG A 21 2.61 -0.10 -9.83
N ARG A 22 2.81 1.18 -10.05
CA ARG A 22 4.00 1.69 -10.77
C ARG A 22 5.29 1.41 -10.01
N VAL A 23 5.29 1.60 -8.70
CA VAL A 23 6.46 1.28 -7.85
C VAL A 23 6.74 -0.22 -7.89
N ARG A 24 5.72 -1.06 -7.76
CA ARG A 24 5.87 -2.51 -7.88
C ARG A 24 6.53 -2.90 -9.20
N ASP A 25 6.04 -2.36 -10.30
CA ASP A 25 6.56 -2.71 -11.63
C ASP A 25 8.01 -2.25 -11.79
N MET A 26 8.34 -1.08 -11.28
CA MET A 26 9.72 -0.58 -11.26
C MET A 26 10.63 -1.50 -10.45
N LEU A 27 10.22 -1.90 -9.25
CA LEU A 27 11.00 -2.78 -8.39
C LEU A 27 11.22 -4.14 -9.05
N ARG A 28 10.21 -4.70 -9.70
CA ARG A 28 10.33 -5.96 -10.43
C ARG A 28 11.30 -5.86 -11.59
N ARG A 29 11.31 -4.74 -12.31
CA ARG A 29 12.27 -4.50 -13.38
C ARG A 29 13.71 -4.42 -12.87
N GLN A 30 13.89 -4.02 -11.62
CA GLN A 30 15.21 -3.96 -10.96
C GLN A 30 15.63 -5.30 -10.34
N GLY A 31 14.84 -6.34 -10.52
CA GLY A 31 15.17 -7.67 -10.03
C GLY A 31 14.68 -7.99 -8.62
N HIS A 32 13.85 -7.14 -8.03
CA HIS A 32 13.25 -7.41 -6.72
C HIS A 32 11.93 -8.16 -6.85
N GLU A 33 11.61 -8.95 -5.82
CA GLU A 33 10.24 -9.42 -5.64
C GLU A 33 9.44 -8.31 -4.98
N SER A 34 8.23 -8.05 -5.48
CA SER A 34 7.38 -6.99 -4.95
C SER A 34 5.92 -7.36 -5.15
N ASP A 35 5.17 -7.33 -4.06
CA ASP A 35 3.72 -7.52 -4.05
C ASP A 35 3.05 -6.37 -3.31
N ILE A 36 1.77 -6.15 -3.64
CA ILE A 36 0.94 -5.15 -2.98
C ILE A 36 -0.13 -5.88 -2.17
N TYR A 37 -0.31 -5.46 -0.93
CA TYR A 37 -1.30 -6.01 -0.01
C TYR A 37 -2.29 -4.92 0.38
N ALA A 38 -3.59 -5.24 0.37
CA ALA A 38 -4.64 -4.27 0.65
C ALA A 38 -5.73 -4.87 1.55
N LEU A 39 -6.42 -4.00 2.30
CA LEU A 39 -7.56 -4.41 3.13
C LEU A 39 -8.79 -4.65 2.27
N THR A 40 -9.02 -3.78 1.29
CA THR A 40 -10.13 -3.93 0.33
C THR A 40 -9.57 -3.86 -1.08
N ILE A 41 -10.10 -4.71 -1.94
CA ILE A 41 -9.59 -4.88 -3.31
C ILE A 41 -10.76 -4.99 -4.25
N ASP A 42 -10.77 -4.19 -5.32
CA ASP A 42 -11.74 -4.37 -6.41
C ASP A 42 -11.56 -5.74 -7.06
N ASP A 43 -12.65 -6.38 -7.47
CA ASP A 43 -12.63 -7.74 -7.98
C ASP A 43 -11.68 -7.91 -9.17
N ASP A 44 -11.63 -6.95 -10.06
CA ASP A 44 -10.77 -7.01 -11.24
C ASP A 44 -9.29 -6.76 -10.92
N LEU A 45 -8.94 -6.37 -9.71
CA LEU A 45 -7.56 -6.20 -9.25
C LEU A 45 -7.06 -7.37 -8.40
N ARG A 46 -7.89 -8.36 -8.12
CA ARG A 46 -7.51 -9.50 -7.26
C ARG A 46 -6.42 -10.39 -7.84
N SER A 47 -6.22 -10.34 -9.14
CA SER A 47 -5.12 -11.05 -9.80
C SER A 47 -3.76 -10.36 -9.61
N GLU A 48 -3.76 -9.08 -9.27
CA GLU A 48 -2.55 -8.26 -9.12
C GLU A 48 -2.22 -7.92 -7.69
N ILE A 49 -3.24 -7.84 -6.81
CA ILE A 49 -3.10 -7.33 -5.45
C ILE A 49 -3.61 -8.38 -4.49
N ARG A 50 -2.84 -8.62 -3.43
CA ARG A 50 -3.12 -9.67 -2.46
C ARG A 50 -3.87 -9.11 -1.26
N PRO A 51 -4.73 -9.91 -0.62
CA PRO A 51 -5.38 -9.49 0.61
C PRO A 51 -4.37 -9.33 1.75
N PHE A 52 -4.59 -8.34 2.60
CA PHE A 52 -3.70 -8.07 3.74
C PHE A 52 -3.65 -9.24 4.73
N ALA A 53 -4.68 -10.09 4.78
CA ALA A 53 -4.69 -11.29 5.60
C ALA A 53 -3.71 -12.37 5.12
N ASP A 54 -3.18 -12.25 3.91
CA ASP A 54 -2.16 -13.18 3.40
C ASP A 54 -0.90 -13.08 4.27
N PRO A 55 -0.34 -14.22 4.74
CA PRO A 55 0.87 -14.20 5.58
C PRO A 55 2.07 -13.52 4.94
N GLY A 56 2.13 -13.46 3.62
CA GLY A 56 3.20 -12.78 2.90
C GLY A 56 3.30 -11.29 3.18
N ALA A 57 2.20 -10.66 3.66
CA ALA A 57 2.17 -9.23 3.92
C ALA A 57 3.25 -8.77 4.90
N THR A 58 3.64 -9.62 5.86
CA THR A 58 4.62 -9.29 6.89
C THR A 58 5.99 -9.92 6.66
N ARG A 59 6.22 -10.52 5.48
CA ARG A 59 7.44 -11.28 5.18
C ARG A 59 8.42 -10.57 4.27
N GLY A 60 8.21 -9.30 3.97
CA GLY A 60 9.13 -8.54 3.14
C GLY A 60 10.42 -8.18 3.86
N ASP A 61 11.51 -8.04 3.11
CA ASP A 61 12.75 -7.43 3.60
C ASP A 61 12.54 -5.95 3.87
N VAL A 62 11.71 -5.31 3.06
CA VAL A 62 11.28 -3.92 3.23
C VAL A 62 9.77 -3.86 3.02
N THR A 63 9.10 -3.12 3.87
CA THR A 63 7.67 -2.84 3.75
C THR A 63 7.44 -1.36 3.57
N ILE A 64 6.78 -0.99 2.49
CA ILE A 64 6.39 0.39 2.19
C ILE A 64 4.91 0.52 2.50
N PHE A 65 4.57 1.32 3.50
CA PHE A 65 3.17 1.57 3.86
C PHE A 65 2.73 2.91 3.29
N HIS A 66 1.73 2.87 2.43
CA HIS A 66 1.11 4.07 1.87
C HIS A 66 0.03 4.57 2.83
N PHE A 67 0.35 5.59 3.58
CA PHE A 67 -0.51 6.13 4.63
C PHE A 67 -1.17 7.43 4.17
N ALA A 68 -2.48 7.51 4.29
CA ALA A 68 -3.23 8.74 4.11
C ALA A 68 -4.12 9.01 5.33
N LEU A 69 -4.87 7.99 5.75
CA LEU A 69 -5.73 8.05 6.93
C LEU A 69 -5.47 6.81 7.80
N PRO A 70 -5.70 6.89 9.12
CA PRO A 70 -5.56 5.73 9.99
C PRO A 70 -6.45 4.56 9.54
N SER A 71 -5.93 3.35 9.65
CA SER A 71 -6.61 2.11 9.30
C SER A 71 -6.06 0.99 10.19
N PRO A 72 -6.62 -0.22 10.14
CA PRO A 72 -6.01 -1.36 10.83
C PRO A 72 -4.56 -1.63 10.45
N MET A 73 -4.15 -1.26 9.24
CA MET A 73 -2.76 -1.37 8.80
C MET A 73 -1.82 -0.47 9.59
N THR A 74 -2.28 0.67 10.09
CA THR A 74 -1.44 1.62 10.83
C THR A 74 -0.84 0.95 12.06
N GLU A 75 -1.65 0.27 12.85
CA GLU A 75 -1.19 -0.43 14.03
C GLU A 75 -0.34 -1.64 13.66
N ALA A 76 -0.73 -2.38 12.64
CA ALA A 76 0.04 -3.52 12.16
C ALA A 76 1.44 -3.08 11.68
N PHE A 77 1.55 -1.93 11.02
CA PHE A 77 2.83 -1.39 10.57
C PHE A 77 3.73 -1.03 11.75
N ARG A 78 3.16 -0.44 12.80
CA ARG A 78 3.90 -0.12 14.02
C ARG A 78 4.44 -1.36 14.73
N ARG A 79 3.75 -2.49 14.59
CA ARG A 79 4.12 -3.76 15.23
C ARG A 79 5.02 -4.64 14.39
N LEU A 80 5.35 -4.24 13.17
CA LEU A 80 6.26 -5.02 12.34
C LEU A 80 7.60 -5.21 13.05
N VAL A 81 8.06 -6.46 13.06
CA VAL A 81 9.33 -6.84 13.66
C VAL A 81 10.27 -7.28 12.55
N GLY A 82 11.47 -6.71 12.55
CA GLY A 82 12.47 -7.02 11.53
C GLY A 82 12.21 -6.31 10.21
N GLY A 83 13.22 -6.33 9.34
CA GLY A 83 13.14 -5.69 8.03
C GLY A 83 13.16 -4.16 8.06
N GLY A 84 13.21 -3.57 6.88
CA GLY A 84 13.10 -2.12 6.72
C GLY A 84 11.63 -1.69 6.65
N ARG A 85 11.36 -0.49 7.16
CA ARG A 85 10.02 0.10 7.12
C ARG A 85 10.09 1.47 6.48
N VAL A 86 9.26 1.70 5.48
CA VAL A 86 9.14 2.99 4.79
C VAL A 86 7.69 3.44 4.89
N LEU A 87 7.49 4.65 5.40
CA LEU A 87 6.17 5.27 5.44
C LEU A 87 6.09 6.29 4.30
N GLN A 88 5.22 6.03 3.34
CA GLN A 88 4.91 6.96 2.26
C GLN A 88 3.63 7.69 2.63
N TYR A 89 3.77 8.94 3.04
CA TYR A 89 2.61 9.77 3.39
C TYR A 89 2.00 10.38 2.14
N HIS A 90 0.69 10.20 1.98
CA HIS A 90 -0.08 10.79 0.90
C HIS A 90 -0.97 11.89 1.47
N ASN A 91 -0.65 13.13 1.14
CA ASN A 91 -1.43 14.29 1.58
C ASN A 91 -2.63 14.47 0.64
N ILE A 92 -3.63 13.58 0.79
CA ILE A 92 -4.85 13.67 0.01
C ILE A 92 -5.91 14.36 0.86
N THR A 93 -6.23 15.59 0.47
CA THR A 93 -7.36 16.31 1.07
C THR A 93 -8.44 16.41 0.01
N PRO A 94 -9.61 15.77 0.20
CA PRO A 94 -10.69 15.86 -0.76
C PRO A 94 -11.10 17.31 -0.98
N ALA A 95 -11.44 17.65 -2.22
CA ALA A 95 -11.89 19.01 -2.55
C ALA A 95 -13.10 19.43 -1.71
N ALA A 96 -14.01 18.49 -1.43
CA ALA A 96 -15.16 18.73 -0.57
C ALA A 96 -14.78 19.14 0.85
N PHE A 97 -13.66 18.63 1.36
CA PHE A 97 -13.17 18.99 2.69
C PHE A 97 -12.75 20.44 2.75
N PHE A 98 -12.10 20.95 1.71
CA PHE A 98 -11.74 22.35 1.62
C PHE A 98 -12.95 23.26 1.40
N ALA A 99 -13.94 22.79 0.65
CA ALA A 99 -15.14 23.57 0.38
C ALA A 99 -15.91 23.95 1.64
N GLU A 100 -15.84 23.13 2.68
CA GLU A 100 -16.48 23.43 3.97
C GLU A 100 -15.82 24.60 4.72
N TYR A 101 -14.58 24.90 4.41
CA TYR A 101 -13.80 25.91 5.11
C TYR A 101 -13.48 27.13 4.23
N ALA A 102 -13.99 27.13 3.03
CA ALA A 102 -13.73 28.21 2.08
C ALA A 102 -14.75 29.38 2.23
#